data_cebe9b51341318024e5d0b3fcdde6fff
#
_entry.id   cebe9b51341318024e5d0b3fcdde6fff
#
_cell.length_a   1.000
_cell.length_b   1.000
_cell.length_c   1.000
_cell.angle_alpha   90.00
_cell.angle_beta   90.00
_cell.angle_gamma   90.00
#
_symmetry.space_group_name_H-M   'P 1'
#
loop_
_entity.id
_entity.type
_entity.pdbx_description
1 polymer ?
#
loop_
_entity_poly.entity_id
_entity_poly.type
_entity_poly.pdbx_seq_one_letter_code
_entity_poly.pdbx_strand_id
1 'polypeptide(L)'
;GEPAGDALGAQLMAGLKGLSPVPIAFSGVGGSAMAREGLQSLFALDATSVMGLREVVPAIPRILRHVKIAVDFAVRTRPDVVVVIDSPDFTHRVARGIRKRDPSIRVVDYVAPQVWASRAYRARDMAGYFDLVLALFPFEVPFFETYGLKAAFVGHPVIERAARIT
;
A
#
# COMPACT_ATOMS: atom_id res chain seq x y z
N GLY A 1 8.96 -0.58 3.55
CA GLY A 1 9.10 -0.41 2.23
C GLY A 1 10.34 -0.90 1.55
N GLU A 2 10.12 -1.39 0.37
CA GLU A 2 11.16 -1.90 -0.50
C GLU A 2 11.31 -0.99 -1.73
N PRO A 3 12.48 -1.01 -2.41
CA PRO A 3 12.68 -0.23 -3.63
C PRO A 3 11.62 -0.49 -4.71
N ALA A 4 11.11 -1.72 -4.80
CA ALA A 4 10.05 -2.06 -5.72
C ALA A 4 8.74 -1.31 -5.41
N GLY A 5 8.39 -1.20 -4.13
CA GLY A 5 7.23 -0.43 -3.69
C GLY A 5 7.37 1.05 -3.98
N ASP A 6 8.57 1.60 -3.80
CA ASP A 6 8.85 2.99 -4.12
C ASP A 6 8.66 3.28 -5.61
N ALA A 7 9.16 2.41 -6.48
CA ALA A 7 8.97 2.55 -7.93
C ALA A 7 7.50 2.50 -8.33
N LEU A 8 6.74 1.57 -7.74
CA LEU A 8 5.29 1.46 -7.98
C LEU A 8 4.54 2.68 -7.50
N GLY A 9 4.90 3.19 -6.33
CA GLY A 9 4.32 4.41 -5.78
C GLY A 9 4.58 5.62 -6.66
N ALA A 10 5.78 5.76 -7.17
CA ALA A 10 6.14 6.84 -8.10
C ALA A 10 5.32 6.77 -9.39
N GLN A 11 5.15 5.56 -9.95
CA GLN A 11 4.33 5.37 -11.15
C GLN A 11 2.86 5.71 -10.88
N LEU A 12 2.34 5.32 -9.73
CA LEU A 12 0.98 5.64 -9.33
C LEU A 12 0.79 7.16 -9.20
N MET A 13 1.73 7.83 -8.54
CA MET A 13 1.71 9.30 -8.39
C MET A 13 1.71 9.99 -9.76
N ALA A 14 2.60 9.58 -10.66
CA ALA A 14 2.69 10.15 -12.00
C ALA A 14 1.40 9.93 -12.80
N GLY A 15 0.84 8.72 -12.72
CA GLY A 15 -0.41 8.39 -13.40
C GLY A 15 -1.59 9.22 -12.89
N LEU A 16 -1.71 9.36 -11.57
CA LEU A 16 -2.78 10.16 -10.97
C LEU A 16 -2.65 11.64 -11.33
N LYS A 17 -1.45 12.19 -11.30
CA LYS A 17 -1.22 13.59 -11.72
C LYS A 17 -1.61 13.82 -13.17
N GLY A 18 -1.30 12.85 -14.06
CA GLY A 18 -1.62 12.97 -15.47
C GLY A 18 -3.11 12.85 -15.78
N LEU A 19 -3.88 12.13 -14.96
CA LEU A 19 -5.30 11.88 -15.20
C LEU A 19 -6.22 12.86 -14.46
N SER A 20 -5.72 13.51 -13.41
CA SER A 20 -6.56 14.38 -12.59
C SER A 20 -6.70 15.79 -13.23
N PRO A 21 -7.94 16.32 -13.32
CA PRO A 21 -8.14 17.69 -13.77
C PRO A 21 -7.78 18.74 -12.72
N VAL A 22 -7.52 18.32 -11.49
CA VAL A 22 -7.16 19.20 -10.37
C VAL A 22 -5.84 18.76 -9.77
N PRO A 23 -5.08 19.68 -9.11
CA PRO A 23 -3.85 19.29 -8.42
C PRO A 23 -4.12 18.28 -7.32
N ILE A 24 -3.21 17.31 -7.18
CA ILE A 24 -3.26 16.30 -6.11
C ILE A 24 -2.09 16.55 -5.18
N ALA A 25 -2.36 16.63 -3.88
CA ALA A 25 -1.32 16.71 -2.86
C ALA A 25 -0.98 15.29 -2.38
N PHE A 26 0.29 14.94 -2.45
CA PHE A 26 0.79 13.64 -1.99
C PHE A 26 1.61 13.81 -0.72
N SER A 27 1.37 12.92 0.25
CA SER A 27 2.15 12.88 1.48
C SER A 27 2.24 11.43 1.97
N GLY A 28 3.25 11.11 2.75
CA GLY A 28 3.40 9.78 3.31
C GLY A 28 4.84 9.31 3.37
N VAL A 29 5.05 8.03 3.06
CA VAL A 29 6.35 7.35 3.14
C VAL A 29 6.72 6.82 1.77
N GLY A 30 7.91 7.13 1.32
CA GLY A 30 8.45 6.65 0.06
C GLY A 30 9.96 6.86 -0.02
N GLY A 31 10.55 6.38 -1.09
CA GLY A 31 11.98 6.50 -1.34
C GLY A 31 12.30 7.58 -2.37
N SER A 32 13.45 7.42 -3.05
CA SER A 32 13.94 8.40 -3.99
C SER A 32 13.07 8.57 -5.23
N ALA A 33 12.44 7.49 -5.70
CA ALA A 33 11.57 7.55 -6.89
C ALA A 33 10.31 8.40 -6.60
N MET A 34 9.67 8.19 -5.45
CA MET A 34 8.52 8.99 -5.05
C MET A 34 8.92 10.43 -4.72
N ALA A 35 10.13 10.64 -4.19
CA ALA A 35 10.66 11.98 -3.93
C ALA A 35 10.79 12.79 -5.23
N ARG A 36 11.22 12.15 -6.31
CA ARG A 36 11.28 12.79 -7.63
C ARG A 36 9.89 13.22 -8.15
N GLU A 37 8.84 12.57 -7.68
CA GLU A 37 7.45 12.93 -8.00
C GLU A 37 6.86 13.96 -7.01
N GLY A 38 7.64 14.44 -6.05
CA GLY A 38 7.25 15.50 -5.15
C GLY A 38 6.92 15.08 -3.72
N LEU A 39 7.11 13.81 -3.37
CA LEU A 39 6.84 13.34 -2.02
C LEU A 39 7.97 13.70 -1.06
N GLN A 40 7.62 14.24 0.10
CA GLN A 40 8.53 14.36 1.24
C GLN A 40 8.18 13.25 2.22
N SER A 41 9.07 12.27 2.36
CA SER A 41 8.81 11.10 3.21
C SER A 41 8.85 11.45 4.69
N LEU A 42 7.92 10.85 5.46
CA LEU A 42 7.87 11.04 6.92
C LEU A 42 9.08 10.45 7.62
N PHE A 43 9.66 9.38 7.06
CA PHE A 43 10.86 8.72 7.57
C PHE A 43 11.50 7.93 6.43
N ALA A 44 12.72 7.44 6.68
CA ALA A 44 13.46 6.68 5.68
C ALA A 44 12.76 5.36 5.36
N LEU A 45 12.68 5.02 4.08
CA LEU A 45 11.99 3.82 3.60
C LEU A 45 12.55 2.54 4.20
N ASP A 46 13.86 2.45 4.38
CA ASP A 46 14.51 1.28 4.95
C ASP A 46 14.23 1.06 6.44
N ALA A 47 13.66 2.05 7.13
CA ALA A 47 13.30 1.92 8.54
C ALA A 47 12.28 0.82 8.80
N THR A 48 11.48 0.43 7.80
CA THR A 48 10.46 -0.60 7.90
C THR A 48 10.79 -1.86 7.13
N SER A 49 11.93 -1.92 6.44
CA SER A 49 12.36 -3.10 5.68
C SER A 49 12.89 -4.17 6.61
N VAL A 50 12.40 -5.39 6.45
CA VAL A 50 12.88 -6.58 7.15
C VAL A 50 12.96 -7.75 6.18
N MET A 51 13.97 -8.60 6.36
CA MET A 51 14.21 -9.77 5.51
C MET A 51 14.42 -10.99 6.39
N GLY A 52 13.41 -11.88 6.41
CA GLY A 52 13.47 -13.13 7.15
C GLY A 52 13.06 -13.02 8.62
N LEU A 53 12.76 -14.18 9.23
CA LEU A 53 12.22 -14.25 10.58
C LEU A 53 13.19 -13.75 11.65
N ARG A 54 14.48 -13.93 11.45
CA ARG A 54 15.51 -13.47 12.41
C ARG A 54 15.53 -11.95 12.52
N GLU A 55 15.20 -11.25 11.45
CA GLU A 55 15.17 -9.79 11.42
C GLU A 55 13.80 -9.24 11.83
N VAL A 56 12.72 -9.99 11.56
CA VAL A 56 11.34 -9.55 11.86
C VAL A 56 11.12 -9.39 13.35
N VAL A 57 11.48 -10.41 14.16
CA VAL A 57 11.20 -10.39 15.62
C VAL A 57 11.89 -9.23 16.33
N PRO A 58 13.22 -9.01 16.19
CA PRO A 58 13.85 -7.85 16.83
C PRO A 58 13.44 -6.51 16.22
N ALA A 59 12.92 -6.49 14.99
CA ALA A 59 12.48 -5.27 14.31
C ALA A 59 11.04 -4.85 14.68
N ILE A 60 10.25 -5.70 15.34
CA ILE A 60 8.85 -5.41 15.66
C ILE A 60 8.67 -4.08 16.42
N PRO A 61 9.41 -3.77 17.48
CA PRO A 61 9.23 -2.49 18.18
C PRO A 61 9.48 -1.28 17.26
N ARG A 62 10.46 -1.36 16.37
CA ARG A 62 10.75 -0.31 15.39
C ARG A 62 9.61 -0.19 14.38
N ILE A 63 9.12 -1.32 13.87
CA ILE A 63 7.99 -1.35 12.94
C ILE A 63 6.76 -0.71 13.57
N LEU A 64 6.42 -1.10 14.81
CA LEU A 64 5.25 -0.57 15.52
C LEU A 64 5.36 0.93 15.77
N ARG A 65 6.55 1.43 16.07
CA ARG A 65 6.79 2.87 16.23
C ARG A 65 6.52 3.62 14.93
N HIS A 66 7.00 3.10 13.80
CA HIS A 66 6.79 3.73 12.49
C HIS A 66 5.34 3.59 12.03
N VAL A 67 4.67 2.47 12.37
CA VAL A 67 3.23 2.32 12.15
C VAL A 67 2.47 3.44 12.87
N LYS A 68 2.81 3.69 14.13
CA LYS A 68 2.16 4.76 14.91
C LYS A 68 2.35 6.12 14.26
N ILE A 69 3.57 6.42 13.79
CA ILE A 69 3.86 7.69 13.09
C ILE A 69 2.96 7.83 11.85
N ALA A 70 2.87 6.78 11.04
CA ALA A 70 2.06 6.80 9.81
C ALA A 70 0.57 6.93 10.11
N VAL A 71 0.05 6.20 11.09
CA VAL A 71 -1.36 6.24 11.49
C VAL A 71 -1.71 7.63 12.05
N ASP A 72 -0.89 8.15 12.97
CA ASP A 72 -1.12 9.47 13.56
C ASP A 72 -1.14 10.56 12.47
N PHE A 73 -0.24 10.46 11.51
CA PHE A 73 -0.18 11.41 10.39
C PHE A 73 -1.45 11.34 9.53
N ALA A 74 -1.90 10.15 9.16
CA ALA A 74 -3.10 9.97 8.34
C ALA A 74 -4.36 10.51 9.07
N VAL A 75 -4.50 10.18 10.34
CA VAL A 75 -5.65 10.63 11.13
C VAL A 75 -5.65 12.15 11.31
N ARG A 76 -4.47 12.75 11.49
CA ARG A 76 -4.35 14.20 11.64
C ARG A 76 -4.62 14.95 10.35
N THR A 77 -4.09 14.46 9.22
CA THR A 77 -4.21 15.15 7.92
C THR A 77 -5.49 14.85 7.18
N ARG A 78 -6.19 13.77 7.52
CA ARG A 78 -7.46 13.35 6.91
C ARG A 78 -7.41 13.36 5.38
N PRO A 79 -6.57 12.51 4.76
CA PRO A 79 -6.50 12.44 3.31
C PRO A 79 -7.81 11.89 2.72
N ASP A 80 -8.08 12.21 1.47
CA ASP A 80 -9.23 11.65 0.74
C ASP A 80 -9.09 10.15 0.56
N VAL A 81 -7.87 9.66 0.38
CA VAL A 81 -7.57 8.24 0.27
C VAL A 81 -6.15 7.96 0.75
N VAL A 82 -5.99 6.84 1.44
CA VAL A 82 -4.68 6.27 1.79
C VAL A 82 -4.44 5.08 0.89
N VAL A 83 -3.30 5.07 0.20
CA VAL A 83 -2.88 3.92 -0.60
C VAL A 83 -1.65 3.32 0.06
N VAL A 84 -1.72 2.04 0.40
CA VAL A 84 -0.57 1.30 0.89
C VAL A 84 -0.08 0.36 -0.21
N ILE A 85 1.23 0.17 -0.28
CA ILE A 85 1.85 -0.55 -1.38
C ILE A 85 2.78 -1.62 -0.82
N ASP A 86 2.48 -2.90 -1.13
CA ASP A 86 3.31 -4.03 -0.73
C ASP A 86 3.62 -4.04 0.78
N SER A 87 4.69 -4.70 1.20
CA SER A 87 5.20 -4.72 2.60
C SER A 87 4.13 -4.95 3.66
N PRO A 88 3.40 -6.08 3.64
CA PRO A 88 2.21 -6.26 4.48
C PRO A 88 2.49 -6.23 5.99
N ASP A 89 3.71 -6.57 6.44
CA ASP A 89 4.06 -6.48 7.86
C ASP A 89 3.96 -5.05 8.38
N PHE A 90 4.20 -4.07 7.54
CA PHE A 90 4.06 -2.66 7.87
C PHE A 90 2.72 -2.12 7.43
N THR A 91 2.38 -2.26 6.13
CA THR A 91 1.24 -1.57 5.53
C THR A 91 -0.11 -2.04 6.07
N HIS A 92 -0.26 -3.34 6.34
CA HIS A 92 -1.52 -3.86 6.90
C HIS A 92 -1.73 -3.40 8.34
N ARG A 93 -0.66 -3.24 9.10
CA ARG A 93 -0.75 -2.67 10.45
C ARG A 93 -1.17 -1.20 10.40
N VAL A 94 -0.66 -0.45 9.44
CA VAL A 94 -1.08 0.94 9.20
C VAL A 94 -2.55 1.00 8.85
N ALA A 95 -3.00 0.17 7.92
CA ALA A 95 -4.40 0.12 7.49
C ALA A 95 -5.35 -0.19 8.66
N ARG A 96 -5.01 -1.21 9.48
CA ARG A 96 -5.80 -1.54 10.67
C ARG A 96 -5.87 -0.38 11.66
N GLY A 97 -4.74 0.27 11.89
CA GLY A 97 -4.67 1.39 12.82
C GLY A 97 -5.52 2.58 12.36
N ILE A 98 -5.49 2.88 11.07
CA ILE A 98 -6.32 3.94 10.50
C ILE A 98 -7.80 3.58 10.63
N ARG A 99 -8.18 2.37 10.23
CA ARG A 99 -9.57 1.91 10.28
C ARG A 99 -10.13 1.96 11.71
N LYS A 100 -9.32 1.60 12.69
CA LYS A 100 -9.72 1.61 14.09
C LYS A 100 -9.93 3.03 14.63
N ARG A 101 -9.08 3.97 14.21
CA ARG A 101 -9.11 5.34 14.73
C ARG A 101 -10.04 6.26 13.98
N ASP A 102 -10.14 6.09 12.66
CA ASP A 102 -11.01 6.91 11.81
C ASP A 102 -11.54 6.08 10.65
N PRO A 103 -12.69 5.41 10.83
CA PRO A 103 -13.28 4.57 9.79
C PRO A 103 -13.73 5.33 8.53
N SER A 104 -13.80 6.66 8.57
CA SER A 104 -14.21 7.47 7.42
C SER A 104 -13.12 7.61 6.37
N ILE A 105 -11.85 7.37 6.73
CA ILE A 105 -10.72 7.44 5.78
C ILE A 105 -10.75 6.18 4.91
N ARG A 106 -10.73 6.37 3.59
CA ARG A 106 -10.67 5.26 2.63
C ARG A 106 -9.24 4.73 2.53
N VAL A 107 -9.09 3.42 2.58
CA VAL A 107 -7.78 2.75 2.54
C VAL A 107 -7.78 1.74 1.41
N VAL A 108 -6.80 1.86 0.52
CA VAL A 108 -6.64 1.04 -0.67
C VAL A 108 -5.32 0.29 -0.60
N ASP A 109 -5.36 -1.01 -0.91
CA ASP A 109 -4.15 -1.85 -0.98
C ASP A 109 -3.73 -2.04 -2.43
N TYR A 110 -2.50 -1.63 -2.76
CA TYR A 110 -1.89 -1.90 -4.06
C TYR A 110 -0.77 -2.92 -3.86
N VAL A 111 -0.79 -3.99 -4.64
CA VAL A 111 0.09 -5.16 -4.48
C VAL A 111 -0.24 -5.90 -3.17
N ALA A 112 -1.38 -6.57 -3.17
CA ALA A 112 -1.81 -7.40 -2.06
C ALA A 112 -0.92 -8.64 -1.91
N PRO A 113 -0.77 -9.17 -0.69
CA PRO A 113 -0.06 -10.44 -0.50
C PRO A 113 -0.80 -11.57 -1.20
N GLN A 114 -0.04 -12.58 -1.64
CA GLN A 114 -0.59 -13.74 -2.37
C GLN A 114 -1.28 -14.73 -1.42
N VAL A 115 -2.28 -14.24 -0.68
CA VAL A 115 -2.99 -15.04 0.33
C VAL A 115 -3.78 -16.19 -0.28
N TRP A 116 -4.15 -16.08 -1.56
CA TRP A 116 -4.84 -17.14 -2.29
C TRP A 116 -4.00 -18.41 -2.45
N ALA A 117 -2.67 -18.29 -2.34
CA ALA A 117 -1.77 -19.44 -2.48
C ALA A 117 -1.76 -20.34 -1.23
N SER A 118 -1.92 -19.77 -0.03
CA SER A 118 -1.76 -20.55 1.20
C SER A 118 -2.59 -20.07 2.41
N ARG A 119 -3.06 -18.83 2.39
CA ARG A 119 -3.73 -18.23 3.56
C ARG A 119 -4.97 -17.43 3.16
N ALA A 120 -5.89 -18.10 2.46
CA ALA A 120 -7.10 -17.46 1.94
C ALA A 120 -7.92 -16.75 3.03
N TYR A 121 -7.90 -17.26 4.28
CA TYR A 121 -8.62 -16.64 5.40
C TYR A 121 -8.18 -15.19 5.66
N ARG A 122 -6.95 -14.82 5.27
CA ARG A 122 -6.45 -13.46 5.45
C ARG A 122 -7.20 -12.46 4.58
N ALA A 123 -7.78 -12.89 3.46
CA ALA A 123 -8.60 -12.02 2.62
C ALA A 123 -9.81 -11.50 3.40
N ARG A 124 -10.42 -12.34 4.24
CA ARG A 124 -11.54 -11.92 5.10
C ARG A 124 -11.11 -10.87 6.11
N ASP A 125 -9.93 -11.06 6.72
CA ASP A 125 -9.38 -10.08 7.66
C ASP A 125 -9.10 -8.76 6.96
N MET A 126 -8.53 -8.82 5.75
CA MET A 126 -8.24 -7.62 4.94
C MET A 126 -9.51 -6.83 4.62
N ALA A 127 -10.64 -7.49 4.43
CA ALA A 127 -11.92 -6.82 4.20
C ALA A 127 -12.36 -5.95 5.39
N GLY A 128 -11.83 -6.23 6.58
CA GLY A 128 -12.12 -5.45 7.78
C GLY A 128 -11.38 -4.11 7.84
N TYR A 129 -10.30 -3.94 7.07
CA TYR A 129 -9.51 -2.71 7.14
C TYR A 129 -9.13 -2.10 5.78
N PHE A 130 -9.43 -2.75 4.67
CA PHE A 130 -9.30 -2.18 3.33
C PHE A 130 -10.66 -1.95 2.69
N ASP A 131 -10.78 -0.88 1.92
CA ASP A 131 -11.98 -0.60 1.12
C ASP A 131 -11.86 -1.15 -0.29
N LEU A 132 -10.63 -1.30 -0.81
CA LEU A 132 -10.38 -1.74 -2.18
C LEU A 132 -8.99 -2.34 -2.29
N VAL A 133 -8.85 -3.38 -3.10
CA VAL A 133 -7.57 -3.92 -3.54
C VAL A 133 -7.39 -3.61 -5.02
N LEU A 134 -6.23 -3.06 -5.37
CA LEU A 134 -5.81 -2.91 -6.77
C LEU A 134 -5.04 -4.16 -7.14
N ALA A 135 -5.69 -5.05 -7.89
CA ALA A 135 -5.20 -6.40 -8.15
C ALA A 135 -4.27 -6.45 -9.35
N LEU A 136 -3.18 -7.20 -9.23
CA LEU A 136 -2.20 -7.40 -10.29
C LEU A 136 -2.64 -8.44 -11.33
N PHE A 137 -3.50 -9.37 -10.93
CA PHE A 137 -3.96 -10.48 -11.77
C PHE A 137 -5.48 -10.53 -11.81
N PRO A 138 -6.07 -10.86 -12.99
CA PRO A 138 -7.54 -10.87 -13.11
C PRO A 138 -8.24 -11.83 -12.13
N PHE A 139 -7.63 -12.99 -11.83
CA PHE A 139 -8.25 -13.99 -10.95
C PHE A 139 -8.35 -13.50 -9.50
N GLU A 140 -7.56 -12.50 -9.10
CA GLU A 140 -7.60 -11.97 -7.75
C GLU A 140 -8.89 -11.23 -7.46
N VAL A 141 -9.51 -10.63 -8.48
CA VAL A 141 -10.74 -9.87 -8.30
C VAL A 141 -11.86 -10.74 -7.72
N PRO A 142 -12.29 -11.85 -8.37
CA PRO A 142 -13.33 -12.67 -7.78
C PRO A 142 -12.88 -13.34 -6.48
N PHE A 143 -11.59 -13.61 -6.32
CA PHE A 143 -11.06 -14.18 -5.08
C PHE A 143 -11.33 -13.24 -3.89
N PHE A 144 -10.92 -11.98 -3.97
CA PHE A 144 -11.14 -11.03 -2.88
C PHE A 144 -12.62 -10.72 -2.67
N GLU A 145 -13.39 -10.60 -3.75
CA GLU A 145 -14.83 -10.32 -3.65
C GLU A 145 -15.60 -11.44 -2.95
N THR A 146 -15.16 -12.68 -3.10
CA THR A 146 -15.72 -13.83 -2.36
C THR A 146 -15.63 -13.61 -0.84
N TYR A 147 -14.59 -12.93 -0.37
CA TYR A 147 -14.40 -12.64 1.04
C TYR A 147 -14.92 -11.27 1.46
N GLY A 148 -15.67 -10.58 0.59
CA GLY A 148 -16.29 -9.31 0.91
C GLY A 148 -15.39 -8.09 0.71
N LEU A 149 -14.28 -8.23 -0.02
CA LEU A 149 -13.34 -7.15 -0.29
C LEU A 149 -13.39 -6.78 -1.77
N LYS A 150 -13.80 -5.55 -2.06
CA LYS A 150 -13.81 -5.04 -3.43
C LYS A 150 -12.40 -5.05 -4.02
N ALA A 151 -12.30 -5.42 -5.29
CA ALA A 151 -11.03 -5.44 -6.00
C ALA A 151 -11.22 -4.93 -7.44
N ALA A 152 -10.18 -4.29 -7.96
CA ALA A 152 -10.14 -3.83 -9.35
C ALA A 152 -8.83 -4.29 -9.98
N PHE A 153 -8.91 -4.86 -11.17
CA PHE A 153 -7.73 -5.30 -11.90
C PHE A 153 -7.03 -4.09 -12.52
N VAL A 154 -5.74 -3.92 -12.21
CA VAL A 154 -4.94 -2.80 -12.72
C VAL A 154 -3.75 -3.27 -13.56
N GLY A 155 -3.47 -4.56 -13.60
CA GLY A 155 -2.38 -5.15 -14.36
C GLY A 155 -1.07 -5.22 -13.58
N HIS A 156 -0.19 -6.11 -14.06
CA HIS A 156 1.12 -6.30 -13.45
C HIS A 156 2.13 -5.33 -14.09
N PRO A 157 2.95 -4.63 -13.30
CA PRO A 157 3.90 -3.62 -13.83
C PRO A 157 4.88 -4.17 -14.87
N VAL A 158 5.27 -5.44 -14.76
CA VAL A 158 6.18 -6.09 -15.72
C VAL A 158 5.53 -6.17 -17.10
N ILE A 159 4.24 -6.51 -17.16
CA ILE A 159 3.49 -6.59 -18.42
C ILE A 159 3.39 -5.21 -19.06
N GLU A 160 3.12 -4.19 -18.26
CA GLU A 160 3.02 -2.82 -18.73
C GLU A 160 4.36 -2.31 -19.29
N ARG A 161 5.48 -2.62 -18.62
CA ARG A 161 6.82 -2.28 -19.13
C ARG A 161 7.11 -2.96 -20.45
N ALA A 162 6.77 -4.24 -20.58
CA ALA A 162 6.95 -4.98 -21.83
C ALA A 162 6.17 -4.35 -22.97
N ALA A 163 4.94 -3.92 -22.73
CA ALA A 163 4.10 -3.25 -23.71
C ALA A 163 4.68 -1.90 -24.17
N ARG A 164 5.39 -1.18 -23.29
CA ARG A 164 6.03 0.10 -23.65
C ARG A 164 7.29 -0.07 -24.51
N ILE A 165 7.92 -1.24 -24.46
CA ILE A 165 9.13 -1.54 -25.22
C ILE A 165 8.78 -1.94 -26.66
N THR A 166 7.62 -2.50 -26.89
CA THR A 166 7.13 -2.91 -28.20
C THR A 166 6.33 -1.80 -28.88
#